data_4430ec90d36aad763e16c4cdb34f899e
#
_entry.id   4430ec90d36aad763e16c4cdb34f899e
#
_cell.length_a   1.000
_cell.length_b   1.000
_cell.length_c   1.000
_cell.angle_alpha   90.00
_cell.angle_beta   90.00
_cell.angle_gamma   90.00
#
_symmetry.space_group_name_H-M   'P 1'
#
loop_
_entity.id
_entity.type
_entity.pdbx_description
1 polymer ?
#
loop_
_entity_poly.entity_id
_entity_poly.type
_entity_poly.pdbx_seq_one_letter_code
_entity_poly.pdbx_strand_id
1 'polypeptide(L)'
;MPPAYLSQKLTQPLVTKDGGTLRTVLDARTYMLALSKDREHRSQWQRAAELLLDGADVGAFSKAVELALFYDAKLDLSKVPAK
;
A
#
# COMPACT_ATOMS: atom_id res chain seq x y z
N MET A 1 10.39 -4.81 -12.51
CA MET A 1 10.19 -5.20 -11.10
C MET A 1 10.30 -6.70 -10.96
N PRO A 2 11.18 -7.20 -10.10
CA PRO A 2 11.34 -8.65 -9.96
C PRO A 2 10.08 -9.30 -9.38
N PRO A 3 9.67 -10.47 -9.90
CA PRO A 3 8.53 -11.19 -9.34
C PRO A 3 8.69 -11.52 -7.86
N ALA A 4 9.91 -11.77 -7.41
CA ALA A 4 10.16 -12.08 -5.99
C ALA A 4 9.79 -10.90 -5.08
N TYR A 5 9.95 -9.68 -5.55
CA TYR A 5 9.57 -8.51 -4.77
C TYR A 5 8.05 -8.47 -4.55
N LEU A 6 7.30 -8.80 -5.59
CA LEU A 6 5.83 -8.79 -5.52
C LEU A 6 5.28 -9.82 -4.52
N SER A 7 6.01 -10.92 -4.31
CA SER A 7 5.56 -11.95 -3.39
C SER A 7 5.93 -11.67 -1.94
N GLN A 8 6.72 -10.64 -1.67
CA GLN A 8 7.09 -10.30 -0.30
C GLN A 8 5.89 -9.77 0.46
N LYS A 9 5.82 -10.15 1.74
CA LYS A 9 4.74 -9.69 2.61
C LYS A 9 5.02 -8.28 3.10
N LEU A 10 3.97 -7.48 3.21
CA LEU A 10 4.06 -6.19 3.87
C LEU A 10 4.43 -6.39 5.34
N THR A 11 4.94 -5.36 5.99
CA THR A 11 5.34 -5.45 7.40
C THR A 11 4.18 -5.81 8.31
N GLN A 12 2.96 -5.44 7.90
CA GLN A 12 1.73 -5.87 8.57
C GLN A 12 0.60 -5.83 7.56
N PRO A 13 -0.44 -6.65 7.74
CA PRO A 13 -1.60 -6.55 6.86
C PRO A 13 -2.27 -5.19 7.00
N LEU A 14 -2.69 -4.62 5.87
CA LEU A 14 -3.37 -3.33 5.84
C LEU A 14 -4.81 -3.58 5.40
N VAL A 15 -5.76 -3.37 6.29
CA VAL A 15 -7.18 -3.57 5.98
C VAL A 15 -7.74 -2.26 5.47
N THR A 16 -8.37 -2.29 4.30
CA THR A 16 -8.94 -1.11 3.69
C THR A 16 -10.44 -1.04 3.91
N LYS A 17 -10.98 0.16 3.98
CA LYS A 17 -12.43 0.35 4.09
C LYS A 17 -13.16 -0.05 2.81
N ASP A 18 -12.41 -0.21 1.72
CA ASP A 18 -12.97 -0.64 0.44
C ASP A 18 -13.26 -2.13 0.41
N GLY A 19 -12.98 -2.85 1.49
CA GLY A 19 -13.36 -4.24 1.64
C GLY A 19 -12.28 -5.26 1.38
N GLY A 20 -11.00 -4.86 1.39
CA GLY A 20 -9.89 -5.78 1.15
C GLY A 20 -8.84 -5.74 2.22
N THR A 21 -7.95 -6.72 2.19
CA THR A 21 -6.77 -6.74 3.04
C THR A 21 -5.54 -6.84 2.15
N LEU A 22 -4.61 -5.93 2.33
CA LEU A 22 -3.35 -5.94 1.59
C LEU A 22 -2.32 -6.66 2.44
N ARG A 23 -1.87 -7.82 1.97
CA ARG A 23 -0.92 -8.66 2.71
C ARG A 23 0.45 -8.70 2.07
N THR A 24 0.52 -8.53 0.75
CA THR A 24 1.77 -8.60 0.00
C THR A 24 1.94 -7.35 -0.84
N VAL A 25 3.17 -7.19 -1.38
CA VAL A 25 3.44 -6.10 -2.30
C VAL A 25 2.51 -6.18 -3.51
N LEU A 26 2.24 -7.39 -4.00
CA LEU A 26 1.32 -7.57 -5.13
C LEU A 26 -0.08 -7.07 -4.80
N ASP A 27 -0.57 -7.36 -3.59
CA ASP A 27 -1.88 -6.88 -3.18
C ASP A 27 -1.94 -5.36 -3.20
N ALA A 28 -0.89 -4.71 -2.67
CA ALA A 28 -0.83 -3.26 -2.65
C ALA A 28 -0.76 -2.69 -4.07
N ARG A 29 0.04 -3.33 -4.94
CA ARG A 29 0.15 -2.90 -6.34
C ARG A 29 -1.19 -3.00 -7.04
N THR A 30 -1.91 -4.09 -6.82
CA THR A 30 -3.22 -4.28 -7.42
C THR A 30 -4.19 -3.18 -6.96
N TYR A 31 -4.14 -2.87 -5.67
CA TYR A 31 -4.96 -1.77 -5.13
C TYR A 31 -4.60 -0.45 -5.80
N MET A 32 -3.30 -0.17 -5.95
CA MET A 32 -2.83 1.08 -6.56
C MET A 32 -3.26 1.21 -8.02
N LEU A 33 -3.28 0.11 -8.77
CA LEU A 33 -3.70 0.11 -10.16
C LEU A 33 -5.19 0.40 -10.32
N ALA A 34 -5.97 0.16 -9.27
CA ALA A 34 -7.42 0.40 -9.29
C ALA A 34 -7.80 1.78 -8.74
N LEU A 35 -6.82 2.61 -8.35
CA LEU A 35 -7.10 3.94 -7.82
C LEU A 35 -7.78 4.82 -8.86
N SER A 36 -8.69 5.68 -8.39
CA SER A 36 -9.23 6.73 -9.26
C SER A 36 -8.12 7.71 -9.62
N LYS A 37 -8.31 8.46 -10.69
CA LYS A 37 -7.30 9.44 -11.12
C LYS A 37 -7.03 10.48 -10.03
N ASP A 38 -8.07 10.91 -9.34
CA ASP A 38 -7.92 11.89 -8.26
C ASP A 38 -7.00 11.36 -7.17
N ARG A 39 -7.16 10.08 -6.80
CA ARG A 39 -6.35 9.50 -5.74
C ARG A 39 -4.93 9.22 -6.20
N GLU A 40 -4.77 8.68 -7.42
CA GLU A 40 -3.43 8.32 -7.89
C GLU A 40 -2.50 9.51 -8.04
N HIS A 41 -3.06 10.72 -8.19
CA HIS A 41 -2.25 11.94 -8.30
C HIS A 41 -1.85 12.52 -6.95
N ARG A 42 -2.34 11.97 -5.84
CA ARG A 42 -1.97 12.46 -4.51
C ARG A 42 -0.52 12.09 -4.21
N SER A 43 0.18 13.00 -3.53
CA SER A 43 1.62 12.85 -3.30
C SER A 43 1.96 11.55 -2.56
N GLN A 44 1.10 11.11 -1.64
CA GLN A 44 1.34 9.88 -0.89
C GLN A 44 1.35 8.66 -1.82
N TRP A 45 0.42 8.60 -2.78
CA TRP A 45 0.38 7.49 -3.72
C TRP A 45 1.51 7.57 -4.73
N GLN A 46 1.90 8.79 -5.14
CA GLN A 46 3.05 8.98 -6.02
C GLN A 46 4.33 8.49 -5.34
N ARG A 47 4.46 8.77 -4.04
CA ARG A 47 5.62 8.29 -3.28
C ARG A 47 5.64 6.78 -3.20
N ALA A 48 4.49 6.16 -2.92
CA ALA A 48 4.41 4.70 -2.87
C ALA A 48 4.77 4.07 -4.22
N ALA A 49 4.30 4.67 -5.31
CA ALA A 49 4.61 4.19 -6.65
C ALA A 49 6.11 4.28 -6.94
N GLU A 50 6.76 5.37 -6.56
CA GLU A 50 8.20 5.51 -6.73
C GLU A 50 8.97 4.41 -5.99
N LEU A 51 8.59 4.15 -4.75
CA LEU A 51 9.25 3.10 -3.96
C LEU A 51 9.03 1.73 -4.57
N LEU A 52 7.84 1.48 -5.09
CA LEU A 52 7.53 0.23 -5.74
C LEU A 52 8.41 0.01 -6.99
N LEU A 53 8.51 1.03 -7.84
CA LEU A 53 9.28 0.94 -9.08
C LEU A 53 10.78 0.82 -8.79
N ASP A 54 11.26 1.41 -7.72
CA ASP A 54 12.66 1.34 -7.33
C ASP A 54 13.02 0.01 -6.66
N GLY A 55 12.03 -0.83 -6.35
CA GLY A 55 12.27 -2.06 -5.61
C GLY A 55 12.78 -1.77 -4.21
N ALA A 56 12.26 -0.71 -3.59
CA ALA A 56 12.71 -0.28 -2.28
C ALA A 56 12.40 -1.32 -1.21
N ASP A 57 13.03 -1.15 -0.04
CA ASP A 57 12.77 -2.02 1.10
C ASP A 57 11.27 -2.14 1.36
N VAL A 58 10.82 -3.38 1.60
CA VAL A 58 9.40 -3.65 1.82
C VAL A 58 8.85 -2.85 2.99
N GLY A 59 9.67 -2.62 4.03
CA GLY A 59 9.25 -1.80 5.16
C GLY A 59 8.94 -0.37 4.74
N ALA A 60 9.80 0.23 3.90
CA ALA A 60 9.57 1.58 3.40
C ALA A 60 8.32 1.64 2.52
N PHE A 61 8.16 0.67 1.64
CA PHE A 61 6.99 0.60 0.76
C PHE A 61 5.71 0.41 1.58
N SER A 62 5.73 -0.53 2.55
CA SER A 62 4.58 -0.77 3.42
C SER A 62 4.14 0.50 4.14
N LYS A 63 5.11 1.24 4.67
CA LYS A 63 4.82 2.47 5.39
C LYS A 63 4.21 3.52 4.47
N ALA A 64 4.73 3.62 3.25
CA ALA A 64 4.21 4.59 2.28
C ALA A 64 2.76 4.27 1.91
N VAL A 65 2.44 2.99 1.70
CA VAL A 65 1.07 2.57 1.40
C VAL A 65 0.15 2.82 2.58
N GLU A 66 0.62 2.50 3.78
CA GLU A 66 -0.16 2.73 5.00
C GLU A 66 -0.51 4.22 5.15
N LEU A 67 0.48 5.09 4.96
CA LEU A 67 0.26 6.53 5.06
C LEU A 67 -0.70 7.02 3.97
N ALA A 68 -0.56 6.50 2.75
CA ALA A 68 -1.45 6.89 1.66
C ALA A 68 -2.90 6.52 1.98
N LEU A 69 -3.11 5.31 2.49
CA LEU A 69 -4.44 4.87 2.89
C LEU A 69 -4.98 5.71 4.04
N PHE A 70 -4.12 6.05 4.99
CA PHE A 70 -4.52 6.86 6.14
C PHE A 70 -4.97 8.26 5.68
N TYR A 71 -4.20 8.90 4.82
CA TYR A 71 -4.54 10.23 4.33
C TYR A 71 -5.79 10.23 3.45
N ASP A 72 -6.06 9.11 2.78
CA ASP A 72 -7.28 8.96 1.98
C ASP A 72 -8.50 8.57 2.83
N ALA A 73 -8.29 8.37 4.15
CA ALA A 73 -9.32 7.88 5.06
C ALA A 73 -9.87 6.52 4.63
N LYS A 74 -9.01 5.69 4.01
CA LYS A 74 -9.37 4.35 3.54
C LYS A 74 -8.76 3.24 4.37
N LEU A 75 -7.89 3.58 5.33
CA LEU A 75 -7.33 2.58 6.23
C LEU A 75 -8.33 2.29 7.35
N ASP A 76 -8.66 1.01 7.51
CA ASP A 76 -9.58 0.59 8.56
C ASP A 76 -8.80 0.44 9.86
N LEU A 77 -8.80 1.49 10.66
CA LEU A 77 -8.02 1.53 11.90
C LEU A 77 -8.54 0.55 12.95
N SER A 78 -9.81 0.16 12.86
CA SER A 78 -10.36 -0.81 13.82
C SER A 78 -9.81 -2.22 13.61
N LYS A 79 -9.18 -2.48 12.46
CA LYS A 79 -8.62 -3.77 12.12
C LYS A 79 -7.10 -3.80 12.22
N VAL A 80 -6.46 -2.66 12.50
CA VAL A 80 -5.02 -2.60 12.65
C VAL A 80 -4.65 -3.24 13.99
N PRO A 81 -3.63 -4.14 14.03
CA PRO A 81 -3.23 -4.75 15.31
C PRO A 81 -2.83 -3.71 16.33
N ALA A 82 -3.27 -3.92 17.57
CA ALA A 82 -2.88 -3.04 18.67
C ALA A 82 -1.39 -3.20 18.96
N LYS A 83 -0.78 -2.14 19.37
CA LYS A 83 0.63 -2.17 19.75
C LYS A 83 0.78 -2.26 21.24
#